data_c8c74ee8791ee56e85446926d847b912
#
_entry.id   c8c74ee8791ee56e85446926d847b912
#
_cell.length_a   1.000
_cell.length_b   1.000
_cell.length_c   1.000
_cell.angle_alpha   90.00
_cell.angle_beta   90.00
_cell.angle_gamma   90.00
#
_symmetry.space_group_name_H-M   'P 1'
#
loop_
_entity.id
_entity.type
_entity.pdbx_description
1 polymer ?
#
loop_
_entity_poly.entity_id
_entity_poly.type
_entity_poly.pdbx_seq_one_letter_code
_entity_poly.pdbx_strand_id
1 'polypeptide(L)'
;MRLFSTMLLAAAAAIATPAAAKTPLDGVWLFDKAPSYPGVTMVELSGDGDRATGAVTTAWYGKMDMLNVQRDGDTVSFDLRNLNDKAHATRRWTARLVNGAVVLEGDIWSSHVVQNGRRGTAADAAKRAFKVATLPPLGTLAPDGLATTPPMGWSSWNKFAEHIDDKTIRAMADALVSTGLRDAGYTYVNIDDGWQGTRGADGVLRPNAKFPDMKALADYVHARGLKLGIYSSQGPKTCAGYEGSYGHVAQDAKTFAGWGMDYLKYDLCSGEWFYADADTVKRSYYEMGAALRATGRRIVFSLCEYGRFDVGAWGRSVGGHLWRTTGDITDDYPTMAKIGFDKNGNADHAGPGGWNDPDMLEIGNGGMSDDEYRSHMTLWAMSAAPLVMGHDLRRTSDHALALLKNRAVIAIDQDRLGQQGRAVRKQGEIEIWRKTLADGSVALALFNRGTGTARVTLSAADAGMPITALRDVWQGRTLAPGTTDFAVPGHGAVLLTARGG
;
A
#
# COMPACT_ATOMS: atom_id res chain seq x y z
N MET A 1 -0.94 55.52 -67.67
CA MET A 1 0.35 55.00 -67.17
C MET A 1 0.06 53.80 -66.30
N ARG A 2 0.17 52.56 -66.82
CA ARG A 2 -0.12 51.33 -66.10
C ARG A 2 1.26 50.71 -65.72
N LEU A 3 1.45 50.53 -64.38
CA LEU A 3 2.62 49.83 -63.84
C LEU A 3 2.26 48.35 -63.64
N PHE A 4 2.96 47.48 -64.36
CA PHE A 4 2.92 46.04 -64.16
C PHE A 4 3.86 45.68 -62.98
N SER A 5 3.31 45.05 -61.92
CA SER A 5 4.11 44.42 -60.86
C SER A 5 4.26 42.94 -61.16
N THR A 6 5.48 42.54 -61.43
CA THR A 6 5.87 41.11 -61.62
C THR A 6 6.06 40.47 -60.27
N MET A 7 5.20 39.47 -59.97
CA MET A 7 5.35 38.58 -58.78
C MET A 7 6.35 37.46 -59.16
N LEU A 8 7.50 37.42 -58.48
CA LEU A 8 8.39 36.26 -58.50
C LEU A 8 7.83 35.17 -57.55
N LEU A 9 7.41 34.03 -58.10
CA LEU A 9 7.17 32.81 -57.31
C LEU A 9 8.53 32.16 -57.02
N ALA A 10 8.91 32.16 -55.73
CA ALA A 10 10.00 31.33 -55.22
C ALA A 10 9.47 29.93 -54.96
N ALA A 11 9.86 28.97 -55.80
CA ALA A 11 9.61 27.56 -55.54
C ALA A 11 10.53 27.07 -54.40
N ALA A 12 9.96 26.83 -53.21
CA ALA A 12 10.68 26.15 -52.15
C ALA A 12 10.80 24.66 -52.50
N ALA A 13 11.99 24.24 -52.88
CA ALA A 13 12.31 22.83 -53.02
C ALA A 13 12.29 22.18 -51.63
N ALA A 14 11.31 21.33 -51.38
CA ALA A 14 11.31 20.46 -50.22
C ALA A 14 12.49 19.48 -50.34
N ILE A 15 13.52 19.67 -49.55
CA ILE A 15 14.61 18.70 -49.39
C ILE A 15 14.00 17.50 -48.67
N ALA A 16 13.70 16.44 -49.44
CA ALA A 16 13.34 15.15 -48.88
C ALA A 16 14.53 14.63 -48.05
N THR A 17 14.41 14.60 -46.75
CA THR A 17 15.39 13.93 -45.90
C THR A 17 15.47 12.46 -46.30
N PRO A 18 16.66 11.93 -46.63
CA PRO A 18 16.80 10.52 -47.01
C PRO A 18 16.29 9.64 -45.86
N ALA A 19 15.46 8.66 -46.19
CA ALA A 19 15.02 7.63 -45.21
C ALA A 19 16.28 6.99 -44.61
N ALA A 20 16.35 6.94 -43.27
CA ALA A 20 17.47 6.31 -42.59
C ALA A 20 17.63 4.86 -43.06
N ALA A 21 18.87 4.44 -43.36
CA ALA A 21 19.16 3.07 -43.80
C ALA A 21 18.72 2.10 -42.68
N LYS A 22 17.98 1.04 -43.02
CA LYS A 22 17.59 0.00 -42.09
C LYS A 22 18.82 -0.81 -41.66
N THR A 23 19.08 -0.90 -40.39
CA THR A 23 20.13 -1.76 -39.84
C THR A 23 19.55 -3.12 -39.43
N PRO A 24 20.37 -4.16 -39.22
CA PRO A 24 19.91 -5.48 -38.81
C PRO A 24 19.15 -5.45 -37.48
N LEU A 25 19.41 -4.46 -36.60
CA LEU A 25 18.70 -4.29 -35.29
C LEU A 25 17.38 -3.55 -35.43
N ASP A 26 17.12 -2.84 -36.54
CA ASP A 26 15.85 -2.11 -36.70
C ASP A 26 14.65 -3.05 -36.72
N GLY A 27 13.59 -2.63 -36.08
CA GLY A 27 12.32 -3.31 -36.03
C GLY A 27 11.88 -3.70 -34.63
N VAL A 28 11.03 -4.69 -34.55
CA VAL A 28 10.39 -5.17 -33.34
C VAL A 28 11.10 -6.43 -32.83
N TRP A 29 11.39 -6.44 -31.54
CA TRP A 29 11.97 -7.58 -30.84
C TRP A 29 11.06 -7.97 -29.67
N LEU A 30 10.70 -9.26 -29.58
CA LEU A 30 9.75 -9.79 -28.61
C LEU A 30 10.45 -10.66 -27.58
N PHE A 31 10.07 -10.48 -26.32
CA PHE A 31 10.60 -11.22 -25.19
C PHE A 31 9.46 -12.05 -24.59
N ASP A 32 9.45 -13.35 -24.83
CA ASP A 32 8.34 -14.25 -24.45
C ASP A 32 8.45 -14.75 -23.00
N LYS A 33 9.64 -14.70 -22.42
CA LYS A 33 9.89 -15.03 -21.00
C LYS A 33 10.42 -13.78 -20.31
N ALA A 34 9.52 -12.97 -19.82
CA ALA A 34 9.91 -11.83 -18.99
C ALA A 34 10.32 -12.32 -17.60
N PRO A 35 11.44 -11.87 -17.03
CA PRO A 35 11.72 -12.03 -15.62
C PRO A 35 10.61 -11.34 -14.79
N SER A 36 10.48 -11.72 -13.53
CA SER A 36 9.47 -11.19 -12.62
C SER A 36 9.44 -9.66 -12.56
N TYR A 37 10.57 -9.00 -12.84
CA TYR A 37 10.71 -7.53 -12.80
C TYR A 37 11.83 -7.07 -13.74
N PRO A 38 11.68 -5.99 -14.55
CA PRO A 38 10.47 -5.20 -14.87
C PRO A 38 9.62 -5.85 -15.95
N GLY A 39 9.96 -7.06 -16.37
CA GLY A 39 9.22 -7.81 -17.38
C GLY A 39 9.22 -7.14 -18.74
N VAL A 40 10.40 -6.99 -19.40
CA VAL A 40 10.46 -6.53 -20.78
C VAL A 40 9.72 -7.50 -21.68
N THR A 41 8.75 -6.99 -22.43
CA THR A 41 7.93 -7.79 -23.36
C THR A 41 8.23 -7.48 -24.80
N MET A 42 8.73 -6.27 -25.10
CA MET A 42 9.01 -5.80 -26.45
C MET A 42 10.06 -4.69 -26.45
N VAL A 43 10.88 -4.68 -27.50
CA VAL A 43 11.78 -3.58 -27.85
C VAL A 43 11.52 -3.19 -29.30
N GLU A 44 11.39 -1.89 -29.54
CA GLU A 44 11.26 -1.29 -30.86
C GLU A 44 12.50 -0.44 -31.11
N LEU A 45 13.20 -0.63 -32.22
CA LEU A 45 14.40 0.11 -32.61
C LEU A 45 14.26 0.64 -34.03
N SER A 46 14.71 1.86 -34.27
CA SER A 46 14.71 2.48 -35.60
C SER A 46 15.79 3.55 -35.72
N GLY A 47 16.26 3.79 -36.95
CA GLY A 47 17.23 4.83 -37.28
C GLY A 47 18.68 4.41 -37.05
N ASP A 48 19.61 5.24 -37.53
CA ASP A 48 21.05 5.00 -37.52
C ASP A 48 21.82 6.21 -36.99
N GLY A 49 23.00 5.97 -36.40
CA GLY A 49 23.86 6.99 -35.83
C GLY A 49 23.10 7.88 -34.82
N ASP A 50 23.24 9.18 -34.92
CA ASP A 50 22.63 10.19 -34.05
C ASP A 50 21.10 10.31 -34.21
N ARG A 51 20.49 9.60 -35.15
CA ARG A 51 19.05 9.53 -35.37
C ARG A 51 18.44 8.24 -34.88
N ALA A 52 19.20 7.42 -34.19
CA ALA A 52 18.70 6.20 -33.59
C ALA A 52 17.69 6.53 -32.49
N THR A 53 16.53 5.86 -32.55
CA THR A 53 15.44 5.98 -31.57
C THR A 53 14.91 4.60 -31.22
N GLY A 54 14.24 4.49 -30.08
CA GLY A 54 13.62 3.24 -29.71
C GLY A 54 12.74 3.36 -28.46
N ALA A 55 12.05 2.28 -28.18
CA ALA A 55 11.25 2.16 -26.97
C ALA A 55 11.32 0.72 -26.43
N VAL A 56 11.20 0.61 -25.11
CA VAL A 56 11.07 -0.64 -24.38
C VAL A 56 9.66 -0.72 -23.81
N THR A 57 8.94 -1.80 -24.09
CA THR A 57 7.66 -2.07 -23.44
C THR A 57 7.86 -3.10 -22.36
N THR A 58 7.41 -2.79 -21.14
CA THR A 58 7.50 -3.65 -19.97
C THR A 58 6.11 -3.99 -19.45
N ALA A 59 6.00 -5.11 -18.73
CA ALA A 59 4.76 -5.51 -18.09
C ALA A 59 4.40 -4.60 -16.91
N TRP A 60 5.41 -3.97 -16.26
CA TRP A 60 5.23 -3.14 -15.07
C TRP A 60 4.94 -1.68 -15.38
N TYR A 61 5.59 -1.15 -16.41
CA TYR A 61 5.66 0.30 -16.65
C TYR A 61 5.16 0.71 -18.03
N GLY A 62 4.63 -0.23 -18.80
CA GLY A 62 4.17 0.05 -20.14
C GLY A 62 5.32 0.42 -21.09
N LYS A 63 5.04 1.33 -22.03
CA LYS A 63 6.02 1.78 -23.02
C LYS A 63 6.89 2.91 -22.46
N MET A 64 8.20 2.73 -22.55
CA MET A 64 9.23 3.67 -22.11
C MET A 64 10.10 4.04 -23.30
N ASP A 65 10.26 5.33 -23.56
CA ASP A 65 11.17 5.80 -24.60
C ASP A 65 12.63 5.63 -24.16
N MET A 66 13.47 5.21 -25.09
CA MET A 66 14.91 5.14 -24.90
C MET A 66 15.51 6.54 -24.94
N LEU A 67 16.39 6.83 -23.99
CA LEU A 67 17.13 8.09 -23.91
C LEU A 67 18.60 7.86 -24.29
N ASN A 68 19.30 8.89 -24.78
CA ASN A 68 20.72 8.86 -25.08
C ASN A 68 21.11 7.63 -25.90
N VAL A 69 20.32 7.35 -26.96
CA VAL A 69 20.52 6.18 -27.82
C VAL A 69 21.81 6.34 -28.64
N GLN A 70 22.68 5.36 -28.55
CA GLN A 70 23.92 5.28 -29.29
C GLN A 70 24.01 3.93 -30.02
N ARG A 71 24.39 3.94 -31.26
CA ARG A 71 24.53 2.73 -32.07
C ARG A 71 25.96 2.53 -32.53
N ASP A 72 26.46 1.31 -32.33
CA ASP A 72 27.77 0.89 -32.84
C ASP A 72 27.62 -0.52 -33.42
N GLY A 73 27.57 -0.60 -34.77
CA GLY A 73 27.36 -1.84 -35.49
C GLY A 73 26.10 -2.60 -35.03
N ASP A 74 26.31 -3.82 -34.54
CA ASP A 74 25.25 -4.73 -34.06
C ASP A 74 24.88 -4.48 -32.58
N THR A 75 25.25 -3.34 -32.01
CA THR A 75 24.96 -2.96 -30.63
C THR A 75 24.27 -1.61 -30.57
N VAL A 76 23.22 -1.51 -29.78
CA VAL A 76 22.55 -0.26 -29.39
C VAL A 76 22.65 -0.11 -27.89
N SER A 77 23.22 0.99 -27.44
CA SER A 77 23.24 1.40 -26.03
C SER A 77 22.28 2.54 -25.81
N PHE A 78 21.53 2.50 -24.72
CA PHE A 78 20.53 3.52 -24.40
C PHE A 78 20.32 3.60 -22.89
N ASP A 79 19.68 4.67 -22.45
CA ASP A 79 19.30 4.85 -21.06
C ASP A 79 17.77 4.67 -20.90
N LEU A 80 17.37 3.99 -19.83
CA LEU A 80 15.98 3.98 -19.34
C LEU A 80 15.92 4.73 -18.01
N ARG A 81 14.83 5.46 -17.79
CA ARG A 81 14.60 6.11 -16.49
C ARG A 81 14.51 5.06 -15.41
N ASN A 82 15.18 5.30 -14.28
CA ASN A 82 15.02 4.51 -13.09
C ASN A 82 13.79 5.01 -12.33
N LEU A 83 12.72 4.23 -12.31
CA LEU A 83 11.39 4.64 -11.87
C LEU A 83 11.26 4.81 -10.36
N ASN A 84 12.17 4.21 -9.61
CA ASN A 84 12.17 4.31 -8.14
C ASN A 84 13.20 5.31 -7.58
N ASP A 85 13.89 6.01 -8.45
CA ASP A 85 14.80 7.06 -8.05
C ASP A 85 14.08 8.42 -8.13
N LYS A 86 13.86 9.05 -6.97
CA LYS A 86 13.27 10.40 -6.89
C LYS A 86 14.05 11.45 -7.70
N ALA A 87 15.32 11.20 -7.98
CA ALA A 87 16.18 12.04 -8.80
C ALA A 87 16.02 11.79 -10.31
N HIS A 88 15.13 10.87 -10.72
CA HIS A 88 14.97 10.45 -12.12
C HIS A 88 16.28 9.97 -12.78
N ALA A 89 17.17 9.35 -12.01
CA ALA A 89 18.38 8.75 -12.56
C ALA A 89 18.06 7.78 -13.68
N THR A 90 18.94 7.73 -14.66
CA THR A 90 18.85 6.77 -15.76
C THR A 90 19.75 5.57 -15.47
N ARG A 91 19.41 4.44 -16.07
CA ARG A 91 20.25 3.24 -16.09
C ARG A 91 20.60 2.88 -17.51
N ARG A 92 21.87 2.55 -17.75
CA ARG A 92 22.39 2.18 -19.07
C ARG A 92 21.97 0.75 -19.40
N TRP A 93 21.46 0.56 -20.61
CA TRP A 93 21.08 -0.71 -21.19
C TRP A 93 21.78 -0.91 -22.54
N THR A 94 21.94 -2.16 -22.93
CA THR A 94 22.43 -2.53 -24.26
C THR A 94 21.50 -3.54 -24.91
N ALA A 95 21.29 -3.40 -26.20
CA ALA A 95 20.65 -4.39 -27.07
C ALA A 95 21.66 -4.79 -28.16
N ARG A 96 22.01 -6.06 -28.23
CA ARG A 96 23.01 -6.57 -29.16
C ARG A 96 22.44 -7.71 -30.00
N LEU A 97 22.71 -7.66 -31.32
CA LEU A 97 22.33 -8.75 -32.22
C LEU A 97 23.33 -9.91 -32.09
N VAL A 98 22.85 -11.09 -31.76
CA VAL A 98 23.65 -12.31 -31.62
C VAL A 98 22.89 -13.45 -32.27
N ASN A 99 23.47 -14.02 -33.34
CA ASN A 99 22.89 -15.18 -34.05
C ASN A 99 21.41 -14.99 -34.46
N GLY A 100 21.04 -13.76 -34.90
CA GLY A 100 19.69 -13.45 -35.35
C GLY A 100 18.66 -13.18 -34.22
N ALA A 101 19.06 -13.25 -32.97
CA ALA A 101 18.29 -12.84 -31.79
C ALA A 101 18.86 -11.55 -31.19
N VAL A 102 18.06 -10.78 -30.45
CA VAL A 102 18.58 -9.67 -29.67
C VAL A 102 18.84 -10.10 -28.23
N VAL A 103 20.04 -9.81 -27.73
CA VAL A 103 20.36 -9.92 -26.30
C VAL A 103 20.20 -8.53 -25.70
N LEU A 104 19.24 -8.38 -24.78
CA LEU A 104 19.01 -7.17 -23.99
C LEU A 104 19.65 -7.33 -22.62
N GLU A 105 20.47 -6.37 -22.23
CA GLU A 105 21.25 -6.42 -20.99
C GLU A 105 21.23 -5.06 -20.29
N GLY A 106 21.05 -5.05 -18.98
CA GLY A 106 21.08 -3.85 -18.17
C GLY A 106 20.79 -4.11 -16.70
N ASP A 107 21.00 -3.10 -15.86
CA ASP A 107 20.80 -3.20 -14.44
C ASP A 107 19.45 -2.60 -14.02
N ILE A 108 18.77 -3.31 -13.12
CA ILE A 108 17.57 -2.84 -12.44
C ILE A 108 17.76 -3.05 -10.95
N TRP A 109 17.76 -1.97 -10.19
CA TRP A 109 18.05 -1.98 -8.77
C TRP A 109 19.44 -2.59 -8.50
N SER A 110 19.47 -3.68 -7.74
CA SER A 110 20.67 -4.46 -7.47
C SER A 110 20.80 -5.69 -8.38
N SER A 111 19.90 -5.86 -9.36
CA SER A 111 19.85 -7.06 -10.21
C SER A 111 20.35 -6.74 -11.62
N HIS A 112 21.24 -7.59 -12.14
CA HIS A 112 21.66 -7.60 -13.52
C HIS A 112 20.70 -8.46 -14.33
N VAL A 113 20.14 -7.91 -15.41
CA VAL A 113 19.12 -8.55 -16.24
C VAL A 113 19.70 -8.82 -17.63
N VAL A 114 19.63 -10.07 -18.08
CA VAL A 114 19.95 -10.48 -19.45
C VAL A 114 18.76 -11.24 -20.02
N GLN A 115 18.26 -10.79 -21.16
CA GLN A 115 17.12 -11.40 -21.86
C GLN A 115 17.39 -11.60 -23.33
N ASN A 116 16.88 -12.71 -23.87
CA ASN A 116 16.95 -13.00 -25.31
C ASN A 116 15.59 -12.72 -25.96
N GLY A 117 15.59 -11.85 -26.97
CA GLY A 117 14.41 -11.49 -27.77
C GLY A 117 14.50 -12.07 -29.17
N ARG A 118 13.38 -12.55 -29.70
CA ARG A 118 13.22 -12.95 -31.09
C ARG A 118 12.65 -11.81 -31.92
N ARG A 119 12.89 -11.82 -33.22
CA ARG A 119 12.29 -10.86 -34.13
C ARG A 119 10.77 -10.99 -34.15
N GLY A 120 10.10 -9.84 -34.09
CA GLY A 120 8.64 -9.70 -34.22
C GLY A 120 8.24 -8.91 -35.45
N THR A 121 6.96 -8.82 -35.69
CA THR A 121 6.32 -8.04 -36.77
C THR A 121 5.62 -6.81 -36.20
N ALA A 122 5.21 -5.87 -37.07
CA ALA A 122 4.36 -4.75 -36.68
C ALA A 122 2.99 -5.24 -36.09
N ALA A 123 2.48 -6.36 -36.57
CA ALA A 123 1.25 -6.96 -36.04
C ALA A 123 1.47 -7.49 -34.62
N ASP A 124 2.63 -8.05 -34.31
CA ASP A 124 3.00 -8.48 -32.96
C ASP A 124 3.16 -7.27 -32.03
N ALA A 125 3.78 -6.18 -32.50
CA ALA A 125 3.89 -4.93 -31.75
C ALA A 125 2.50 -4.37 -31.41
N ALA A 126 1.58 -4.35 -32.37
CA ALA A 126 0.21 -3.88 -32.15
C ALA A 126 -0.54 -4.72 -31.09
N LYS A 127 -0.33 -6.04 -31.06
CA LYS A 127 -0.92 -6.93 -30.04
C LYS A 127 -0.33 -6.72 -28.64
N ARG A 128 0.94 -6.34 -28.55
CA ARG A 128 1.67 -6.09 -27.30
C ARG A 128 1.72 -4.62 -26.89
N ALA A 129 1.09 -3.73 -27.69
CA ALA A 129 1.03 -2.31 -27.36
C ALA A 129 0.38 -2.08 -26.00
N PHE A 130 1.09 -1.37 -25.14
CA PHE A 130 0.55 -1.01 -23.84
C PHE A 130 -0.57 0.02 -24.01
N LYS A 131 -1.74 -0.26 -23.44
CA LYS A 131 -2.89 0.64 -23.47
C LYS A 131 -2.86 1.54 -22.24
N VAL A 132 -2.66 2.83 -22.45
CA VAL A 132 -2.73 3.81 -21.36
C VAL A 132 -4.20 3.97 -20.93
N ALA A 133 -4.48 3.72 -19.65
CA ALA A 133 -5.81 3.94 -19.09
C ALA A 133 -6.08 5.43 -18.90
N THR A 134 -7.31 5.84 -19.18
CA THR A 134 -7.76 7.22 -18.97
C THR A 134 -8.48 7.30 -17.62
N LEU A 135 -7.97 8.13 -16.71
CA LEU A 135 -8.62 8.38 -15.43
C LEU A 135 -9.90 9.22 -15.59
N PRO A 136 -10.95 8.92 -14.83
CA PRO A 136 -12.14 9.77 -14.77
C PRO A 136 -11.80 11.14 -14.17
N PRO A 137 -12.65 12.17 -14.37
CA PRO A 137 -12.56 13.39 -13.61
C PRO A 137 -12.65 13.11 -12.10
N LEU A 138 -11.91 13.87 -11.29
CA LEU A 138 -12.01 13.74 -9.83
C LEU A 138 -13.40 14.18 -9.37
N GLY A 139 -14.05 13.32 -8.61
CA GLY A 139 -15.30 13.59 -7.92
C GLY A 139 -15.15 13.49 -6.41
N THR A 140 -16.26 13.56 -5.69
CA THR A 140 -16.33 13.37 -4.24
C THR A 140 -17.39 12.33 -3.92
N LEU A 141 -17.00 11.31 -3.12
CA LEU A 141 -17.91 10.28 -2.65
C LEU A 141 -18.42 10.63 -1.25
N ALA A 142 -19.73 10.57 -1.07
CA ALA A 142 -20.35 10.79 0.25
C ALA A 142 -19.97 9.64 1.22
N PRO A 143 -19.90 9.91 2.54
CA PRO A 143 -19.75 8.85 3.55
C PRO A 143 -20.85 7.80 3.42
N ASP A 144 -20.51 6.52 3.66
CA ASP A 144 -21.43 5.37 3.56
C ASP A 144 -21.74 4.70 4.90
N GLY A 145 -21.20 5.25 5.99
CA GLY A 145 -21.38 4.71 7.32
C GLY A 145 -20.61 3.41 7.59
N LEU A 146 -19.58 3.09 6.79
CA LEU A 146 -18.61 2.03 7.11
C LEU A 146 -17.49 2.58 8.01
N ALA A 147 -16.77 1.66 8.65
CA ALA A 147 -15.62 1.97 9.50
C ALA A 147 -15.90 3.11 10.50
N THR A 148 -17.05 3.07 11.18
CA THR A 148 -17.40 4.04 12.25
C THR A 148 -16.44 3.96 13.43
N THR A 149 -15.76 2.84 13.61
CA THR A 149 -14.58 2.62 14.45
C THR A 149 -13.46 2.02 13.60
N PRO A 150 -12.18 2.08 14.04
CA PRO A 150 -11.08 1.51 13.27
C PRO A 150 -11.31 0.03 12.96
N PRO A 151 -11.09 -0.45 11.72
CA PRO A 151 -11.21 -1.87 11.40
C PRO A 151 -10.27 -2.74 12.23
N MET A 152 -10.76 -3.90 12.69
CA MET A 152 -9.97 -4.88 13.41
C MET A 152 -9.98 -6.23 12.67
N GLY A 153 -8.79 -6.86 12.53
CA GLY A 153 -8.70 -8.12 11.81
C GLY A 153 -7.29 -8.69 11.72
N TRP A 154 -7.06 -9.41 10.66
CA TRP A 154 -5.79 -10.04 10.33
C TRP A 154 -5.51 -9.87 8.82
N SER A 155 -4.24 -9.78 8.44
CA SER A 155 -3.77 -9.78 7.05
C SER A 155 -2.61 -10.74 6.85
N SER A 156 -2.51 -11.32 5.66
CA SER A 156 -1.57 -12.41 5.38
C SER A 156 -0.13 -11.94 5.15
N TRP A 157 0.11 -10.66 4.83
CA TRP A 157 1.38 -10.24 4.24
C TRP A 157 2.60 -10.42 5.14
N ASN A 158 2.59 -9.85 6.34
CA ASN A 158 3.81 -9.76 7.17
C ASN A 158 4.36 -11.13 7.59
N LYS A 159 3.51 -12.16 7.64
CA LYS A 159 3.98 -13.52 7.97
C LYS A 159 4.19 -14.41 6.76
N PHE A 160 3.35 -14.27 5.76
CA PHE A 160 3.31 -15.26 4.68
C PHE A 160 3.76 -14.70 3.33
N ALA A 161 3.85 -13.37 3.19
CA ALA A 161 4.09 -12.72 1.91
C ALA A 161 3.16 -13.32 0.83
N GLU A 162 3.66 -13.61 -0.36
CA GLU A 162 2.89 -14.28 -1.42
C GLU A 162 2.71 -15.80 -1.22
N HIS A 163 3.28 -16.39 -0.15
CA HIS A 163 3.19 -17.82 0.17
C HIS A 163 1.91 -18.15 0.94
N ILE A 164 0.78 -17.77 0.38
CA ILE A 164 -0.56 -17.90 0.95
C ILE A 164 -1.48 -18.71 0.03
N ASP A 165 -2.43 -19.43 0.60
CA ASP A 165 -3.41 -20.25 -0.11
C ASP A 165 -4.77 -20.29 0.62
N ASP A 166 -5.80 -20.81 -0.06
CA ASP A 166 -7.16 -21.00 0.48
C ASP A 166 -7.16 -21.74 1.82
N LYS A 167 -6.36 -22.80 1.93
CA LYS A 167 -6.26 -23.62 3.15
C LYS A 167 -5.74 -22.80 4.34
N THR A 168 -4.72 -21.97 4.11
CA THR A 168 -4.15 -21.11 5.16
C THR A 168 -5.14 -20.04 5.58
N ILE A 169 -5.86 -19.40 4.64
CA ILE A 169 -6.90 -18.40 4.98
C ILE A 169 -7.99 -19.03 5.84
N ARG A 170 -8.48 -20.23 5.48
CA ARG A 170 -9.46 -20.96 6.32
C ARG A 170 -8.93 -21.25 7.71
N ALA A 171 -7.68 -21.67 7.82
CA ALA A 171 -7.05 -21.95 9.11
C ALA A 171 -6.90 -20.68 9.96
N MET A 172 -6.61 -19.51 9.37
CA MET A 172 -6.59 -18.24 10.09
C MET A 172 -7.99 -17.81 10.55
N ALA A 173 -9.01 -17.99 9.71
CA ALA A 173 -10.40 -17.75 10.10
C ALA A 173 -10.83 -18.65 11.30
N ASP A 174 -10.47 -19.93 11.26
CA ASP A 174 -10.71 -20.87 12.36
C ASP A 174 -9.96 -20.46 13.63
N ALA A 175 -8.72 -19.99 13.51
CA ALA A 175 -7.91 -19.53 14.63
C ALA A 175 -8.50 -18.26 15.27
N LEU A 176 -9.01 -17.30 14.51
CA LEU A 176 -9.71 -16.12 15.04
C LEU A 176 -10.89 -16.52 15.94
N VAL A 177 -11.63 -17.55 15.54
CA VAL A 177 -12.77 -18.07 16.33
C VAL A 177 -12.27 -18.82 17.56
N SER A 178 -11.39 -19.81 17.38
CA SER A 178 -10.98 -20.73 18.45
C SER A 178 -10.15 -20.05 19.55
N THR A 179 -9.39 -19.00 19.22
CA THR A 179 -8.63 -18.21 20.20
C THR A 179 -9.48 -17.13 20.91
N GLY A 180 -10.72 -16.89 20.43
CA GLY A 180 -11.62 -15.85 20.92
C GLY A 180 -11.25 -14.43 20.44
N LEU A 181 -10.37 -14.29 19.47
CA LEU A 181 -10.01 -12.99 18.87
C LEU A 181 -11.22 -12.39 18.12
N ARG A 182 -12.02 -13.22 17.42
CA ARG A 182 -13.28 -12.75 16.81
C ARG A 182 -14.18 -12.07 17.86
N ASP A 183 -14.35 -12.69 19.00
CA ASP A 183 -15.23 -12.19 20.08
C ASP A 183 -14.63 -10.96 20.80
N ALA A 184 -13.33 -10.73 20.63
CA ALA A 184 -12.65 -9.49 21.02
C ALA A 184 -12.82 -8.34 20.01
N GLY A 185 -13.34 -8.62 18.80
CA GLY A 185 -13.63 -7.61 17.76
C GLY A 185 -12.86 -7.76 16.45
N TYR A 186 -11.89 -8.68 16.36
CA TYR A 186 -11.10 -8.93 15.15
C TYR A 186 -11.92 -9.71 14.13
N THR A 187 -12.60 -9.01 13.22
CA THR A 187 -13.58 -9.61 12.33
C THR A 187 -13.14 -9.72 10.87
N TYR A 188 -12.12 -8.99 10.44
CA TYR A 188 -11.63 -9.06 9.06
C TYR A 188 -10.53 -10.12 8.92
N VAL A 189 -10.61 -10.90 7.84
CA VAL A 189 -9.56 -11.82 7.35
C VAL A 189 -9.15 -11.31 5.97
N ASN A 190 -7.98 -10.70 5.86
CA ASN A 190 -7.56 -10.06 4.63
C ASN A 190 -6.52 -10.92 3.89
N ILE A 191 -6.84 -11.31 2.67
CA ILE A 191 -5.89 -11.88 1.73
C ILE A 191 -5.12 -10.70 1.13
N ASP A 192 -3.82 -10.65 1.37
CA ASP A 192 -2.92 -9.67 0.77
C ASP A 192 -2.45 -10.16 -0.62
N ASP A 193 -1.34 -9.67 -1.16
CA ASP A 193 -0.83 -9.99 -2.49
C ASP A 193 -0.52 -11.50 -2.67
N GLY A 194 -0.59 -12.00 -3.90
CA GLY A 194 -0.24 -13.39 -4.23
C GLY A 194 -1.41 -14.33 -4.51
N TRP A 195 -2.65 -13.84 -4.53
CA TRP A 195 -3.83 -14.61 -4.91
C TRP A 195 -4.12 -14.55 -6.42
N GLN A 196 -3.66 -13.51 -7.10
CA GLN A 196 -3.97 -13.19 -8.47
C GLN A 196 -3.39 -14.23 -9.43
N GLY A 197 -4.22 -14.66 -10.39
CA GLY A 197 -3.80 -15.44 -11.55
C GLY A 197 -3.69 -14.57 -12.79
N THR A 198 -4.32 -14.99 -13.85
CA THR A 198 -4.28 -14.29 -15.15
C THR A 198 -5.63 -13.69 -15.52
N ARG A 199 -5.61 -12.60 -16.30
CA ARG A 199 -6.83 -12.10 -16.95
C ARG A 199 -7.17 -12.94 -18.15
N GLY A 200 -8.46 -13.32 -18.24
CA GLY A 200 -8.98 -13.98 -19.43
C GLY A 200 -9.14 -13.02 -20.60
N ALA A 201 -9.52 -13.55 -21.75
CA ALA A 201 -9.87 -12.76 -22.94
C ALA A 201 -11.06 -11.81 -22.70
N ASP A 202 -11.90 -12.11 -21.71
CA ASP A 202 -13.02 -11.31 -21.22
C ASP A 202 -12.56 -10.18 -20.27
N GLY A 203 -11.27 -10.07 -20.00
CA GLY A 203 -10.65 -9.08 -19.09
C GLY A 203 -10.83 -9.42 -17.59
N VAL A 204 -11.55 -10.47 -17.24
CA VAL A 204 -11.78 -10.86 -15.83
C VAL A 204 -10.50 -11.41 -15.22
N LEU A 205 -10.07 -10.83 -14.11
CA LEU A 205 -8.97 -11.37 -13.32
C LEU A 205 -9.45 -12.61 -12.55
N ARG A 206 -8.81 -13.74 -12.83
CA ARG A 206 -9.08 -15.01 -12.15
C ARG A 206 -8.06 -15.25 -11.06
N PRO A 207 -8.42 -15.90 -9.95
CA PRO A 207 -7.47 -16.30 -8.96
C PRO A 207 -6.50 -17.36 -9.51
N ASN A 208 -5.33 -17.49 -8.90
CA ASN A 208 -4.39 -18.56 -9.25
C ASN A 208 -4.82 -19.90 -8.62
N ALA A 209 -4.08 -20.96 -8.93
CA ALA A 209 -4.42 -22.32 -8.48
C ALA A 209 -4.41 -22.51 -6.94
N LYS A 210 -3.78 -21.59 -6.19
CA LYS A 210 -3.78 -21.61 -4.71
C LYS A 210 -5.16 -21.20 -4.14
N PHE A 211 -6.01 -20.54 -4.94
CA PHE A 211 -7.34 -20.07 -4.56
C PHE A 211 -8.39 -20.54 -5.58
N PRO A 212 -8.76 -21.82 -5.55
CA PRO A 212 -9.60 -22.41 -6.61
C PRO A 212 -11.03 -21.84 -6.68
N ASP A 213 -11.56 -21.36 -5.54
CA ASP A 213 -12.92 -20.79 -5.47
C ASP A 213 -12.99 -19.68 -4.41
N MET A 214 -12.84 -18.43 -4.83
CA MET A 214 -12.92 -17.26 -3.96
C MET A 214 -14.30 -17.06 -3.32
N LYS A 215 -15.38 -17.45 -4.04
CA LYS A 215 -16.72 -17.32 -3.49
C LYS A 215 -16.93 -18.32 -2.36
N ALA A 216 -16.56 -19.58 -2.55
CA ALA A 216 -16.62 -20.60 -1.50
C ALA A 216 -15.73 -20.26 -0.29
N LEU A 217 -14.59 -19.60 -0.51
CA LEU A 217 -13.75 -19.09 0.57
C LEU A 217 -14.46 -17.98 1.35
N ALA A 218 -15.10 -17.03 0.66
CA ALA A 218 -15.85 -15.95 1.30
C ALA A 218 -17.01 -16.51 2.14
N ASP A 219 -17.78 -17.47 1.57
CA ASP A 219 -18.88 -18.11 2.29
C ASP A 219 -18.39 -18.85 3.55
N TYR A 220 -17.23 -19.52 3.46
CA TYR A 220 -16.61 -20.18 4.62
C TYR A 220 -16.26 -19.20 5.74
N VAL A 221 -15.67 -18.04 5.39
CA VAL A 221 -15.31 -16.99 6.35
C VAL A 221 -16.56 -16.35 6.95
N HIS A 222 -17.57 -16.04 6.12
CA HIS A 222 -18.85 -15.48 6.55
C HIS A 222 -19.62 -16.41 7.49
N ALA A 223 -19.61 -17.72 7.24
CA ALA A 223 -20.25 -18.71 8.13
C ALA A 223 -19.68 -18.72 9.56
N ARG A 224 -18.51 -18.09 9.78
CA ARG A 224 -17.85 -17.91 11.08
C ARG A 224 -18.14 -16.57 11.74
N GLY A 225 -19.00 -15.75 11.14
CA GLY A 225 -19.27 -14.38 11.57
C GLY A 225 -18.09 -13.43 11.31
N LEU A 226 -17.22 -13.78 10.38
CA LEU A 226 -16.06 -13.00 9.94
C LEU A 226 -16.32 -12.36 8.58
N LYS A 227 -15.44 -11.50 8.12
CA LYS A 227 -15.48 -10.77 6.86
C LYS A 227 -14.22 -11.06 6.06
N LEU A 228 -14.33 -11.24 4.74
CA LEU A 228 -13.18 -11.51 3.89
C LEU A 228 -12.76 -10.26 3.13
N GLY A 229 -11.48 -9.93 3.22
CA GLY A 229 -10.85 -8.86 2.45
C GLY A 229 -9.94 -9.40 1.35
N ILE A 230 -9.64 -8.52 0.40
CA ILE A 230 -8.78 -8.82 -0.75
C ILE A 230 -7.83 -7.65 -1.01
N TYR A 231 -6.81 -7.89 -1.81
CA TYR A 231 -5.78 -6.93 -2.20
C TYR A 231 -5.75 -6.74 -3.72
N SER A 232 -5.49 -5.51 -4.16
CA SER A 232 -5.12 -5.20 -5.53
C SER A 232 -4.22 -3.95 -5.58
N SER A 233 -3.77 -3.56 -6.77
CA SER A 233 -2.95 -2.36 -6.99
C SER A 233 -3.50 -1.56 -8.16
N GLN A 234 -3.23 -0.24 -8.15
CA GLN A 234 -3.62 0.70 -9.21
C GLN A 234 -2.86 0.48 -10.51
N GLY A 235 -1.65 0.01 -10.41
CA GLY A 235 -0.78 -0.22 -11.56
C GLY A 235 -1.10 -1.51 -12.33
N PRO A 236 -0.40 -1.77 -13.43
CA PRO A 236 -0.51 -3.02 -14.17
C PRO A 236 -0.08 -4.24 -13.34
N LYS A 237 0.83 -4.04 -12.38
CA LYS A 237 1.34 -5.09 -11.49
C LYS A 237 1.21 -4.69 -10.02
N THR A 238 0.99 -5.70 -9.19
CA THR A 238 1.02 -5.58 -7.73
C THR A 238 2.47 -5.49 -7.23
N CYS A 239 2.67 -5.28 -5.93
CA CYS A 239 4.02 -5.19 -5.35
C CYS A 239 4.82 -6.47 -5.53
N ALA A 240 4.17 -7.64 -5.45
CA ALA A 240 4.81 -8.94 -5.70
C ALA A 240 4.82 -9.37 -7.19
N GLY A 241 4.35 -8.52 -8.11
CA GLY A 241 4.44 -8.75 -9.55
C GLY A 241 3.25 -9.46 -10.18
N TYR A 242 2.18 -9.68 -9.43
CA TYR A 242 0.93 -10.24 -9.96
C TYR A 242 0.13 -9.20 -10.76
N GLU A 243 -1.01 -9.61 -11.32
CA GLU A 243 -1.87 -8.71 -12.08
C GLU A 243 -2.54 -7.65 -11.19
N GLY A 244 -2.33 -6.36 -11.50
CA GLY A 244 -3.03 -5.26 -10.88
C GLY A 244 -4.32 -4.87 -11.61
N SER A 245 -4.98 -3.80 -11.15
CA SER A 245 -6.29 -3.37 -11.68
C SER A 245 -6.22 -2.32 -12.81
N TYR A 246 -5.03 -1.96 -13.29
CA TYR A 246 -4.83 -0.92 -14.30
C TYR A 246 -5.68 -1.15 -15.55
N GLY A 247 -6.56 -0.20 -15.88
CA GLY A 247 -7.46 -0.29 -17.02
C GLY A 247 -8.63 -1.29 -16.87
N HIS A 248 -8.80 -1.91 -15.69
CA HIS A 248 -9.83 -2.91 -15.40
C HIS A 248 -10.60 -2.63 -14.10
N VAL A 249 -10.48 -1.43 -13.54
CA VAL A 249 -10.96 -1.06 -12.20
C VAL A 249 -12.43 -1.41 -11.97
N ALA A 250 -13.32 -1.00 -12.87
CA ALA A 250 -14.76 -1.26 -12.72
C ALA A 250 -15.08 -2.77 -12.78
N GLN A 251 -14.37 -3.53 -13.62
CA GLN A 251 -14.55 -4.98 -13.72
C GLN A 251 -14.06 -5.71 -12.47
N ASP A 252 -12.90 -5.31 -11.97
CA ASP A 252 -12.32 -5.92 -10.77
C ASP A 252 -13.17 -5.63 -9.53
N ALA A 253 -13.64 -4.39 -9.35
CA ALA A 253 -14.59 -4.04 -8.29
C ALA A 253 -15.85 -4.92 -8.32
N LYS A 254 -16.44 -5.13 -9.52
CA LYS A 254 -17.59 -6.01 -9.71
C LYS A 254 -17.25 -7.47 -9.39
N THR A 255 -16.06 -7.93 -9.77
CA THR A 255 -15.60 -9.30 -9.50
C THR A 255 -15.42 -9.52 -8.00
N PHE A 256 -14.77 -8.59 -7.29
CA PHE A 256 -14.58 -8.65 -5.83
C PHE A 256 -15.92 -8.65 -5.09
N ALA A 257 -16.85 -7.78 -5.50
CA ALA A 257 -18.20 -7.77 -4.94
C ALA A 257 -18.95 -9.08 -5.20
N GLY A 258 -18.82 -9.67 -6.41
CA GLY A 258 -19.42 -10.94 -6.79
C GLY A 258 -18.87 -12.13 -5.98
N TRP A 259 -17.61 -12.10 -5.58
CA TRP A 259 -17.03 -13.10 -4.69
C TRP A 259 -17.45 -12.91 -3.21
N GLY A 260 -18.02 -11.76 -2.86
CA GLY A 260 -18.44 -11.48 -1.50
C GLY A 260 -17.36 -10.82 -0.64
N MET A 261 -16.44 -10.05 -1.23
CA MET A 261 -15.41 -9.34 -0.47
C MET A 261 -16.01 -8.20 0.33
N ASP A 262 -15.50 -7.98 1.55
CA ASP A 262 -15.95 -6.95 2.51
C ASP A 262 -14.91 -5.86 2.76
N TYR A 263 -13.70 -6.05 2.23
CA TYR A 263 -12.58 -5.14 2.40
C TYR A 263 -11.67 -5.21 1.17
N LEU A 264 -11.15 -4.07 0.73
CA LEU A 264 -10.14 -3.98 -0.33
C LEU A 264 -8.96 -3.14 0.16
N LYS A 265 -7.76 -3.73 0.26
CA LYS A 265 -6.50 -2.99 0.32
C LYS A 265 -6.07 -2.69 -1.12
N TYR A 266 -5.92 -1.41 -1.44
CA TYR A 266 -5.59 -0.95 -2.79
C TYR A 266 -4.29 -0.18 -2.79
N ASP A 267 -3.27 -0.80 -3.37
CA ASP A 267 -1.89 -0.34 -3.31
C ASP A 267 -1.50 0.56 -4.48
N LEU A 268 -0.41 1.31 -4.32
CA LEU A 268 0.13 2.19 -5.36
C LEU A 268 1.19 1.52 -6.24
N CYS A 269 1.63 0.29 -5.92
CA CYS A 269 2.69 -0.41 -6.64
C CYS A 269 2.48 -0.44 -8.15
N SER A 270 3.54 -0.18 -8.90
CA SER A 270 3.59 0.10 -10.35
C SER A 270 2.68 1.25 -10.83
N GLY A 271 1.77 1.74 -9.98
CA GLY A 271 0.93 2.90 -10.24
C GLY A 271 1.71 4.21 -10.22
N GLU A 272 2.78 4.31 -9.42
CA GLU A 272 3.59 5.53 -9.29
C GLU A 272 4.17 6.01 -10.64
N TRP A 273 4.31 5.11 -11.60
CA TRP A 273 4.77 5.45 -12.94
C TRP A 273 3.73 6.19 -13.76
N PHE A 274 2.46 5.82 -13.59
CA PHE A 274 1.35 6.40 -14.35
C PHE A 274 0.72 7.58 -13.62
N TYR A 275 0.85 7.62 -12.29
CA TYR A 275 0.23 8.58 -11.38
C TYR A 275 1.31 9.29 -10.56
N ALA A 276 1.98 10.27 -11.19
CA ALA A 276 3.17 10.91 -10.65
C ALA A 276 2.89 12.12 -9.74
N ASP A 277 1.66 12.62 -9.72
CA ASP A 277 1.25 13.81 -8.98
C ASP A 277 0.00 13.57 -8.14
N ALA A 278 -0.30 14.51 -7.27
CA ALA A 278 -1.42 14.42 -6.34
C ALA A 278 -2.79 14.29 -7.03
N ASP A 279 -3.00 14.93 -8.19
CA ASP A 279 -4.27 14.87 -8.92
C ASP A 279 -4.49 13.47 -9.49
N THR A 280 -3.52 12.96 -10.20
CA THR A 280 -3.61 11.63 -10.84
C THR A 280 -3.72 10.51 -9.80
N VAL A 281 -3.01 10.58 -8.67
CA VAL A 281 -3.15 9.62 -7.57
C VAL A 281 -4.55 9.68 -6.97
N LYS A 282 -5.07 10.87 -6.66
CA LYS A 282 -6.45 11.02 -6.13
C LYS A 282 -7.49 10.46 -7.09
N ARG A 283 -7.35 10.74 -8.39
CA ARG A 283 -8.28 10.27 -9.43
C ARG A 283 -8.25 8.75 -9.57
N SER A 284 -7.10 8.11 -9.44
CA SER A 284 -6.99 6.66 -9.51
C SER A 284 -7.63 5.96 -8.29
N TYR A 285 -7.50 6.52 -7.09
CA TYR A 285 -8.23 6.04 -5.91
C TYR A 285 -9.73 6.34 -6.01
N TYR A 286 -10.10 7.51 -6.53
CA TYR A 286 -11.51 7.86 -6.77
C TYR A 286 -12.16 6.88 -7.76
N GLU A 287 -11.47 6.48 -8.82
CA GLU A 287 -11.98 5.51 -9.80
C GLU A 287 -12.35 4.19 -9.12
N MET A 288 -11.46 3.64 -8.29
CA MET A 288 -11.76 2.41 -7.55
C MET A 288 -12.85 2.62 -6.51
N GLY A 289 -12.82 3.69 -5.72
CA GLY A 289 -13.85 4.00 -4.74
C GLY A 289 -15.25 4.13 -5.36
N ALA A 290 -15.36 4.82 -6.50
CA ALA A 290 -16.60 4.95 -7.25
C ALA A 290 -17.06 3.60 -7.83
N ALA A 291 -16.13 2.79 -8.34
CA ALA A 291 -16.44 1.46 -8.85
C ALA A 291 -16.95 0.52 -7.75
N LEU A 292 -16.32 0.53 -6.56
CA LEU A 292 -16.81 -0.24 -5.40
C LEU A 292 -18.22 0.17 -4.99
N ARG A 293 -18.50 1.48 -4.92
CA ARG A 293 -19.85 2.00 -4.62
C ARG A 293 -20.89 1.57 -5.65
N ALA A 294 -20.52 1.56 -6.93
CA ALA A 294 -21.41 1.16 -8.02
C ALA A 294 -21.82 -0.31 -7.95
N THR A 295 -21.07 -1.16 -7.24
CA THR A 295 -21.45 -2.58 -7.04
C THR A 295 -22.64 -2.77 -6.09
N GLY A 296 -22.95 -1.77 -5.26
CA GLY A 296 -23.95 -1.87 -4.18
C GLY A 296 -23.51 -2.68 -2.96
N ARG A 297 -22.33 -3.35 -2.99
CA ARG A 297 -21.79 -4.07 -1.84
C ARG A 297 -21.05 -3.12 -0.90
N ARG A 298 -21.21 -3.35 0.39
CA ARG A 298 -20.52 -2.58 1.44
C ARG A 298 -19.10 -3.12 1.63
N ILE A 299 -18.10 -2.44 1.05
CA ILE A 299 -16.69 -2.85 1.06
C ILE A 299 -15.89 -1.75 1.73
N VAL A 300 -15.17 -2.07 2.81
CA VAL A 300 -14.19 -1.16 3.42
C VAL A 300 -13.05 -0.96 2.44
N PHE A 301 -12.73 0.29 2.15
CA PHE A 301 -11.70 0.66 1.18
C PHE A 301 -10.48 1.24 1.89
N SER A 302 -9.35 0.53 1.82
CA SER A 302 -8.08 0.87 2.43
C SER A 302 -7.11 1.36 1.36
N LEU A 303 -6.64 2.60 1.53
CA LEU A 303 -5.72 3.25 0.60
C LEU A 303 -4.28 2.99 1.05
N CYS A 304 -3.50 2.32 0.21
CA CYS A 304 -2.09 2.04 0.50
C CYS A 304 -1.18 2.85 -0.43
N GLU A 305 -1.05 4.14 -0.13
CA GLU A 305 -0.23 5.10 -0.91
C GLU A 305 0.94 5.68 -0.09
N TYR A 306 1.24 5.07 1.06
CA TYR A 306 2.42 5.31 1.90
C TYR A 306 2.54 6.71 2.49
N GLY A 307 1.43 7.41 2.73
CA GLY A 307 1.39 8.75 3.30
C GLY A 307 1.76 9.87 2.33
N ARG A 308 1.76 9.59 1.01
CA ARG A 308 2.07 10.58 0.00
C ARG A 308 0.94 11.59 -0.18
N PHE A 309 1.30 12.79 -0.60
CA PHE A 309 0.35 13.84 -1.01
C PHE A 309 -0.70 14.19 0.05
N ASP A 310 -0.35 14.07 1.34
CA ASP A 310 -1.27 14.36 2.47
C ASP A 310 -2.60 13.61 2.35
N VAL A 311 -2.53 12.30 2.20
CA VAL A 311 -3.69 11.41 1.97
C VAL A 311 -4.80 11.60 2.99
N GLY A 312 -4.47 11.90 4.24
CA GLY A 312 -5.46 12.14 5.29
C GLY A 312 -6.43 13.28 4.96
N ALA A 313 -5.96 14.31 4.24
CA ALA A 313 -6.81 15.43 3.85
C ALA A 313 -7.83 15.09 2.77
N TRP A 314 -7.59 14.06 1.95
CA TRP A 314 -8.46 13.72 0.81
C TRP A 314 -8.99 12.28 0.79
N GLY A 315 -8.41 11.37 1.56
CA GLY A 315 -8.73 9.94 1.50
C GLY A 315 -10.22 9.63 1.62
N ARG A 316 -10.94 10.34 2.50
CA ARG A 316 -12.41 10.22 2.63
C ARG A 316 -13.16 10.60 1.36
N SER A 317 -12.71 11.65 0.67
CA SER A 317 -13.41 12.18 -0.52
C SER A 317 -13.41 11.22 -1.70
N VAL A 318 -12.45 10.29 -1.74
CA VAL A 318 -12.35 9.21 -2.74
C VAL A 318 -12.96 7.90 -2.27
N GLY A 319 -13.67 7.90 -1.13
CA GLY A 319 -14.32 6.73 -0.54
C GLY A 319 -13.43 5.87 0.35
N GLY A 320 -12.22 6.33 0.69
CA GLY A 320 -11.31 5.67 1.63
C GLY A 320 -11.83 5.69 3.07
N HIS A 321 -11.72 4.56 3.76
CA HIS A 321 -12.09 4.38 5.15
C HIS A 321 -10.88 4.31 6.09
N LEU A 322 -9.72 4.05 5.54
CA LEU A 322 -8.41 4.13 6.20
C LEU A 322 -7.36 4.36 5.12
N TRP A 323 -6.23 4.91 5.52
CA TRP A 323 -5.12 5.21 4.62
C TRP A 323 -3.78 5.07 5.33
N ARG A 324 -2.84 4.37 4.67
CA ARG A 324 -1.47 4.21 5.15
C ARG A 324 -0.81 5.59 5.29
N THR A 325 -0.14 5.80 6.41
CA THR A 325 0.55 7.06 6.73
C THR A 325 2.03 7.01 6.41
N THR A 326 2.58 5.81 6.21
CA THR A 326 4.02 5.57 5.99
C THR A 326 4.25 4.36 5.08
N GLY A 327 5.52 4.06 4.79
CA GLY A 327 5.99 2.77 4.29
C GLY A 327 5.71 1.63 5.28
N ASP A 328 6.10 0.41 4.89
CA ASP A 328 5.76 -0.81 5.60
C ASP A 328 6.47 -0.94 6.95
N ILE A 329 5.75 -1.50 7.93
CA ILE A 329 6.27 -1.86 9.24
C ILE A 329 7.04 -3.19 9.16
N THR A 330 8.05 -3.31 10.02
CA THR A 330 8.78 -4.55 10.27
C THR A 330 8.72 -4.88 11.76
N ASP A 331 8.88 -6.16 12.11
CA ASP A 331 8.82 -6.63 13.50
C ASP A 331 10.10 -6.28 14.27
N ASP A 332 10.34 -4.97 14.42
CA ASP A 332 11.42 -4.39 15.21
C ASP A 332 10.98 -3.06 15.85
N TYR A 333 11.51 -2.78 17.03
CA TYR A 333 11.14 -1.56 17.77
C TYR A 333 11.48 -0.25 17.03
N PRO A 334 12.67 -0.09 16.40
CA PRO A 334 13.00 1.14 15.69
C PRO A 334 12.01 1.52 14.59
N THR A 335 11.58 0.53 13.78
CA THR A 335 10.60 0.75 12.71
C THR A 335 9.23 1.07 13.29
N MET A 336 8.75 0.28 14.25
CA MET A 336 7.49 0.50 14.94
C MET A 336 7.45 1.89 15.60
N ALA A 337 8.50 2.27 16.34
CA ALA A 337 8.57 3.54 17.02
C ALA A 337 8.58 4.73 16.03
N LYS A 338 9.35 4.65 14.95
CA LYS A 338 9.39 5.68 13.90
C LYS A 338 8.01 5.88 13.25
N ILE A 339 7.31 4.79 12.98
CA ILE A 339 5.99 4.83 12.35
C ILE A 339 4.96 5.40 13.33
N GLY A 340 4.84 4.81 14.50
CA GLY A 340 3.77 5.13 15.44
C GLY A 340 3.93 6.48 16.14
N PHE A 341 5.15 6.84 16.58
CA PHE A 341 5.37 8.10 17.28
C PHE A 341 5.58 9.29 16.36
N ASP A 342 6.31 9.09 15.25
CA ASP A 342 6.85 10.23 14.50
C ASP A 342 6.10 10.46 13.17
N LYS A 343 5.41 9.46 12.64
CA LYS A 343 4.87 9.51 11.28
C LYS A 343 3.42 9.05 11.11
N ASN A 344 2.68 8.85 12.17
CA ASN A 344 1.31 8.34 12.12
C ASN A 344 0.27 9.39 11.65
N GLY A 345 0.62 10.22 10.69
CA GLY A 345 -0.30 11.15 10.04
C GLY A 345 -0.78 12.31 10.93
N ASN A 346 -1.60 13.18 10.36
CA ASN A 346 -2.24 14.26 11.11
C ASN A 346 -3.48 13.73 11.84
N ALA A 347 -3.48 13.83 13.18
CA ALA A 347 -4.57 13.38 14.02
C ALA A 347 -5.92 14.05 13.71
N ASP A 348 -5.93 15.26 13.13
CA ASP A 348 -7.16 15.97 12.75
C ASP A 348 -7.87 15.33 11.55
N HIS A 349 -7.18 14.50 10.79
CA HIS A 349 -7.76 13.79 9.65
C HIS A 349 -8.48 12.50 10.06
N ALA A 350 -8.08 11.88 11.19
CA ALA A 350 -8.67 10.63 11.69
C ALA A 350 -10.01 10.88 12.40
N GLY A 351 -10.92 9.93 12.29
CA GLY A 351 -12.20 9.93 12.97
C GLY A 351 -13.21 8.96 12.33
N PRO A 352 -14.45 8.88 12.82
CA PRO A 352 -15.44 7.95 12.31
C PRO A 352 -15.58 7.97 10.79
N GLY A 353 -15.45 6.80 10.18
CA GLY A 353 -15.49 6.62 8.72
C GLY A 353 -14.18 6.91 7.98
N GLY A 354 -13.06 7.21 8.67
CA GLY A 354 -11.75 7.40 8.04
C GLY A 354 -10.62 7.49 9.04
N TRP A 355 -9.60 6.64 8.90
CA TRP A 355 -8.59 6.41 9.92
C TRP A 355 -7.17 6.50 9.35
N ASN A 356 -6.27 7.13 10.11
CA ASN A 356 -4.84 7.01 9.87
C ASN A 356 -4.43 5.57 10.16
N ASP A 357 -3.71 4.96 9.21
CA ASP A 357 -3.26 3.57 9.27
C ASP A 357 -1.72 3.52 9.34
N PRO A 358 -1.14 3.31 10.54
CA PRO A 358 0.30 3.17 10.70
C PRO A 358 0.81 1.78 10.34
N ASP A 359 0.01 0.98 9.66
CA ASP A 359 0.26 -0.41 9.28
C ASP A 359 -0.10 -1.45 10.37
N MET A 360 0.20 -2.70 10.10
CA MET A 360 -0.25 -3.86 10.87
C MET A 360 0.35 -3.94 12.28
N LEU A 361 -0.29 -4.74 13.12
CA LEU A 361 0.26 -5.16 14.40
C LEU A 361 1.23 -6.33 14.19
N GLU A 362 2.48 -6.16 14.61
CA GLU A 362 3.53 -7.19 14.59
C GLU A 362 3.50 -8.11 15.81
N ILE A 363 2.57 -7.91 16.74
CA ILE A 363 2.45 -8.66 17.99
C ILE A 363 2.29 -10.15 17.70
N GLY A 364 3.26 -10.96 18.15
CA GLY A 364 3.28 -12.40 17.94
C GLY A 364 4.22 -12.90 16.85
N ASN A 365 4.90 -12.01 16.12
CA ASN A 365 5.93 -12.39 15.13
C ASN A 365 7.29 -12.72 15.78
N GLY A 366 7.62 -12.16 16.95
CA GLY A 366 8.74 -12.56 17.79
C GLY A 366 10.01 -11.72 17.65
N GLY A 367 9.99 -10.61 16.92
CA GLY A 367 11.12 -9.70 16.73
C GLY A 367 11.24 -8.61 17.80
N MET A 368 10.18 -8.39 18.59
CA MET A 368 10.15 -7.43 19.69
C MET A 368 9.95 -8.11 21.05
N SER A 369 10.39 -7.47 22.13
CA SER A 369 10.16 -7.90 23.51
C SER A 369 8.69 -7.69 23.95
N ASP A 370 8.31 -8.28 25.08
CA ASP A 370 6.95 -8.14 25.66
C ASP A 370 6.60 -6.68 25.99
N ASP A 371 7.57 -5.88 26.47
CA ASP A 371 7.36 -4.46 26.74
C ASP A 371 7.23 -3.63 25.46
N GLU A 372 7.98 -3.97 24.40
CA GLU A 372 7.87 -3.34 23.10
C GLU A 372 6.53 -3.68 22.42
N TYR A 373 6.06 -4.92 22.47
CA TYR A 373 4.72 -5.30 21.99
C TYR A 373 3.61 -4.62 22.81
N ARG A 374 3.78 -4.42 24.11
CA ARG A 374 2.86 -3.64 24.92
C ARG A 374 2.84 -2.17 24.50
N SER A 375 3.99 -1.58 24.21
CA SER A 375 4.09 -0.23 23.66
C SER A 375 3.41 -0.14 22.30
N HIS A 376 3.65 -1.11 21.40
CA HIS A 376 3.02 -1.20 20.09
C HIS A 376 1.49 -1.19 20.20
N MET A 377 0.90 -2.09 20.98
CA MET A 377 -0.55 -2.15 21.19
C MET A 377 -1.10 -0.86 21.83
N THR A 378 -0.37 -0.30 22.81
CA THR A 378 -0.76 0.95 23.47
C THR A 378 -0.79 2.11 22.49
N LEU A 379 0.24 2.23 21.65
CA LEU A 379 0.40 3.33 20.69
C LEU A 379 -0.68 3.28 19.61
N TRP A 380 -0.97 2.08 19.06
CA TRP A 380 -2.05 1.90 18.08
C TRP A 380 -3.42 2.22 18.69
N ALA A 381 -3.69 1.76 19.91
CA ALA A 381 -4.94 2.09 20.60
C ALA A 381 -5.10 3.58 20.92
N MET A 382 -4.03 4.25 21.33
CA MET A 382 -4.03 5.71 21.51
C MET A 382 -4.25 6.44 20.20
N SER A 383 -3.75 5.90 19.10
CA SER A 383 -3.87 6.48 17.77
C SER A 383 -5.23 6.25 17.10
N ALA A 384 -6.14 5.46 17.69
CA ALA A 384 -7.35 4.99 17.02
C ALA A 384 -7.02 4.36 15.66
N ALA A 385 -5.98 3.55 15.61
CA ALA A 385 -5.46 2.95 14.40
C ALA A 385 -6.17 1.63 14.10
N PRO A 386 -6.27 1.21 12.83
CA PRO A 386 -6.73 -0.14 12.51
C PRO A 386 -5.90 -1.20 13.26
N LEU A 387 -6.56 -2.11 13.96
CA LEU A 387 -5.89 -3.20 14.67
C LEU A 387 -5.88 -4.45 13.78
N VAL A 388 -4.94 -4.52 12.85
CA VAL A 388 -4.81 -5.62 11.89
C VAL A 388 -3.56 -6.43 12.21
N MET A 389 -3.72 -7.65 12.71
CA MET A 389 -2.62 -8.54 13.07
C MET A 389 -1.92 -9.10 11.83
N GLY A 390 -0.58 -9.26 11.90
CA GLY A 390 0.25 -9.77 10.80
C GLY A 390 0.95 -11.11 11.07
N HIS A 391 0.67 -11.81 12.20
CA HIS A 391 1.36 -13.04 12.58
C HIS A 391 0.57 -14.33 12.25
N ASP A 392 1.19 -15.50 12.42
CA ASP A 392 0.51 -16.79 12.29
C ASP A 392 -0.35 -17.08 13.53
N LEU A 393 -1.67 -16.89 13.41
CA LEU A 393 -2.63 -17.01 14.51
C LEU A 393 -2.68 -18.41 15.15
N ARG A 394 -2.24 -19.44 14.45
CA ARG A 394 -2.16 -20.83 14.96
C ARG A 394 -1.05 -21.02 15.99
N ARG A 395 -0.13 -20.06 16.08
CA ARG A 395 1.06 -20.09 16.94
C ARG A 395 1.14 -18.90 17.89
N THR A 396 0.01 -18.23 18.12
CA THR A 396 -0.04 -17.09 19.04
C THR A 396 0.26 -17.52 20.47
N SER A 397 1.24 -16.92 21.12
CA SER A 397 1.54 -17.18 22.54
C SER A 397 0.44 -16.66 23.46
N ASP A 398 0.35 -17.21 24.67
CA ASP A 398 -0.59 -16.73 25.68
C ASP A 398 -0.38 -15.25 26.00
N HIS A 399 0.88 -14.79 26.03
CA HIS A 399 1.21 -13.37 26.25
C HIS A 399 0.67 -12.49 25.09
N ALA A 400 0.93 -12.86 23.85
CA ALA A 400 0.41 -12.12 22.70
C ALA A 400 -1.12 -12.13 22.67
N LEU A 401 -1.77 -13.25 23.00
CA LEU A 401 -3.23 -13.32 23.13
C LEU A 401 -3.75 -12.41 24.24
N ALA A 402 -3.05 -12.32 25.38
CA ALA A 402 -3.44 -11.45 26.48
C ALA A 402 -3.37 -9.96 26.07
N LEU A 403 -2.35 -9.56 25.32
CA LEU A 403 -2.25 -8.21 24.76
C LEU A 403 -3.38 -7.93 23.76
N LEU A 404 -3.53 -8.77 22.76
CA LEU A 404 -4.49 -8.61 21.66
C LEU A 404 -5.95 -8.68 22.09
N LYS A 405 -6.27 -9.41 23.18
CA LYS A 405 -7.62 -9.57 23.69
C LYS A 405 -7.97 -8.66 24.87
N ASN A 406 -7.08 -7.74 25.25
CA ASN A 406 -7.36 -6.83 26.36
C ASN A 406 -8.51 -5.88 26.00
N ARG A 407 -9.71 -6.18 26.49
CA ARG A 407 -10.93 -5.43 26.18
C ARG A 407 -10.86 -3.96 26.57
N ALA A 408 -10.12 -3.61 27.62
CA ALA A 408 -10.00 -2.23 28.06
C ALA A 408 -9.10 -1.41 27.12
N VAL A 409 -8.05 -2.02 26.59
CA VAL A 409 -7.19 -1.41 25.54
C VAL A 409 -7.97 -1.27 24.23
N ILE A 410 -8.67 -2.33 23.81
CA ILE A 410 -9.53 -2.31 22.62
C ILE A 410 -10.62 -1.23 22.75
N ALA A 411 -11.22 -1.06 23.92
CA ALA A 411 -12.24 -0.03 24.17
C ALA A 411 -11.69 1.40 24.00
N ILE A 412 -10.41 1.63 24.32
CA ILE A 412 -9.75 2.91 24.05
C ILE A 412 -9.56 3.12 22.54
N ASP A 413 -9.14 2.09 21.81
CA ASP A 413 -9.02 2.15 20.37
C ASP A 413 -10.36 2.42 19.68
N GLN A 414 -11.37 1.63 20.03
CA GLN A 414 -12.71 1.60 19.45
C GLN A 414 -13.66 2.65 20.03
N ASP A 415 -13.14 3.62 20.79
CA ASP A 415 -13.98 4.66 21.39
C ASP A 415 -14.75 5.43 20.32
N ARG A 416 -16.06 5.59 20.51
CA ARG A 416 -16.98 6.16 19.51
C ARG A 416 -16.72 7.63 19.17
N LEU A 417 -15.99 8.38 20.01
CA LEU A 417 -15.55 9.74 19.67
C LEU A 417 -14.56 9.71 18.51
N GLY A 418 -13.81 8.61 18.35
CA GLY A 418 -12.90 8.38 17.24
C GLY A 418 -11.73 9.37 17.21
N GLN A 419 -11.38 9.98 18.31
CA GLN A 419 -10.32 10.95 18.39
C GLN A 419 -8.96 10.23 18.46
N GLN A 420 -8.03 10.58 17.57
CA GLN A 420 -6.65 10.14 17.69
C GLN A 420 -5.94 10.90 18.82
N GLY A 421 -5.25 10.16 19.70
CA GLY A 421 -4.45 10.72 20.79
C GLY A 421 -3.23 11.48 20.28
N ARG A 422 -2.68 12.35 21.15
CA ARG A 422 -1.51 13.18 20.81
C ARG A 422 -0.55 13.24 21.98
N ALA A 423 0.74 13.39 21.71
CA ALA A 423 1.72 13.73 22.70
C ALA A 423 1.40 15.11 23.31
N VAL A 424 1.22 15.17 24.63
CA VAL A 424 0.98 16.40 25.39
C VAL A 424 2.23 16.85 26.14
N ARG A 425 3.19 15.93 26.36
CA ARG A 425 4.51 16.23 26.93
C ARG A 425 5.56 15.32 26.31
N LYS A 426 6.68 15.92 25.93
CA LYS A 426 7.90 15.23 25.49
C LYS A 426 9.08 15.76 26.32
N GLN A 427 9.82 14.86 26.95
CA GLN A 427 10.96 15.19 27.78
C GLN A 427 12.03 14.10 27.66
N GLY A 428 13.09 14.37 26.90
CA GLY A 428 14.06 13.35 26.52
C GLY A 428 13.37 12.20 25.79
N GLU A 429 13.60 10.99 26.29
CA GLU A 429 12.98 9.77 25.72
C GLU A 429 11.55 9.48 26.25
N ILE A 430 11.02 10.34 27.12
CA ILE A 430 9.68 10.17 27.69
C ILE A 430 8.66 10.96 26.90
N GLU A 431 7.60 10.29 26.48
CA GLU A 431 6.42 10.92 25.88
C GLU A 431 5.16 10.59 26.70
N ILE A 432 4.36 11.60 27.02
CA ILE A 432 3.02 11.41 27.57
C ILE A 432 2.01 11.78 26.50
N TRP A 433 1.14 10.82 26.20
CA TRP A 433 0.07 10.97 25.23
C TRP A 433 -1.28 11.02 25.92
N ARG A 434 -2.18 11.84 25.39
CA ARG A 434 -3.57 11.97 25.85
C ARG A 434 -4.55 11.73 24.70
N LYS A 435 -5.62 10.99 25.00
CA LYS A 435 -6.76 10.78 24.12
C LYS A 435 -8.04 11.01 24.91
N THR A 436 -8.91 11.90 24.43
CA THR A 436 -10.23 12.11 25.03
C THR A 436 -11.16 10.97 24.62
N LEU A 437 -11.97 10.49 25.56
CA LEU A 437 -12.93 9.42 25.35
C LEU A 437 -14.36 9.94 25.41
N ALA A 438 -15.28 9.21 24.78
CA ALA A 438 -16.68 9.63 24.62
C ALA A 438 -17.45 9.76 25.94
N ASP A 439 -16.98 9.11 27.03
CA ASP A 439 -17.58 9.20 28.36
C ASP A 439 -17.04 10.38 29.20
N GLY A 440 -16.25 11.26 28.60
CA GLY A 440 -15.60 12.39 29.25
C GLY A 440 -14.34 12.05 30.03
N SER A 441 -13.96 10.79 30.14
CA SER A 441 -12.65 10.38 30.65
C SER A 441 -11.55 10.62 29.62
N VAL A 442 -10.29 10.50 30.05
CA VAL A 442 -9.14 10.55 29.17
C VAL A 442 -8.30 9.30 29.32
N ALA A 443 -7.81 8.74 28.18
CA ALA A 443 -6.73 7.79 28.19
C ALA A 443 -5.40 8.54 28.19
N LEU A 444 -4.47 8.06 29.00
CA LEU A 444 -3.12 8.60 29.17
C LEU A 444 -2.12 7.47 28.96
N ALA A 445 -1.22 7.61 28.02
CA ALA A 445 -0.13 6.67 27.81
C ALA A 445 1.21 7.34 28.15
N LEU A 446 1.97 6.71 29.03
CA LEU A 446 3.31 7.10 29.39
C LEU A 446 4.27 6.17 28.65
N PHE A 447 4.97 6.67 27.66
CA PHE A 447 5.93 5.93 26.86
C PHE A 447 7.36 6.27 27.26
N ASN A 448 8.20 5.27 27.31
CA ASN A 448 9.63 5.42 27.45
C ASN A 448 10.33 4.87 26.18
N ARG A 449 10.85 5.77 25.38
CA ARG A 449 11.56 5.42 24.12
C ARG A 449 13.04 5.06 24.36
N GLY A 450 13.55 5.28 25.57
CA GLY A 450 14.89 4.89 25.99
C GLY A 450 14.96 3.41 26.41
N THR A 451 16.18 2.90 26.59
CA THR A 451 16.43 1.47 26.85
C THR A 451 16.38 1.06 28.32
N GLY A 452 16.51 2.00 29.24
CA GLY A 452 16.44 1.74 30.70
C GLY A 452 15.10 2.12 31.30
N THR A 453 14.73 1.55 32.45
CA THR A 453 13.52 1.94 33.18
C THR A 453 13.60 3.42 33.62
N ALA A 454 12.56 4.19 33.34
CA ALA A 454 12.44 5.59 33.74
C ALA A 454 11.33 5.81 34.76
N ARG A 455 11.51 6.76 35.68
CA ARG A 455 10.43 7.28 36.53
C ARG A 455 9.75 8.44 35.84
N VAL A 456 8.42 8.35 35.76
CA VAL A 456 7.58 9.36 35.12
C VAL A 456 6.52 9.82 36.12
N THR A 457 6.53 11.13 36.44
CA THR A 457 5.49 11.73 37.27
C THR A 457 4.41 12.33 36.38
N LEU A 458 3.18 11.87 36.53
CA LEU A 458 1.99 12.35 35.84
C LEU A 458 1.43 13.60 36.57
N SER A 459 0.97 14.57 35.82
CA SER A 459 0.37 15.81 36.33
C SER A 459 -1.06 16.02 35.83
N ALA A 460 -1.81 16.88 36.50
CA ALA A 460 -3.14 17.31 36.04
C ALA A 460 -3.06 18.02 34.66
N ALA A 461 -1.95 18.70 34.35
CA ALA A 461 -1.73 19.33 33.05
C ALA A 461 -1.61 18.29 31.93
N ASP A 462 -0.97 17.14 32.18
CA ASP A 462 -0.91 16.04 31.22
C ASP A 462 -2.30 15.49 30.91
N ALA A 463 -3.15 15.35 31.95
CA ALA A 463 -4.52 14.92 31.78
C ALA A 463 -5.44 16.00 31.18
N GLY A 464 -5.06 17.28 31.26
CA GLY A 464 -5.88 18.42 30.86
C GLY A 464 -7.06 18.67 31.82
N MET A 465 -7.06 18.04 32.99
CA MET A 465 -8.10 18.16 34.04
C MET A 465 -7.54 17.73 35.40
N PRO A 466 -8.17 18.14 36.53
CA PRO A 466 -7.89 17.54 37.83
C PRO A 466 -8.12 16.04 37.78
N ILE A 467 -7.19 15.25 38.33
CA ILE A 467 -7.30 13.80 38.36
C ILE A 467 -7.91 13.38 39.69
N THR A 468 -9.13 12.85 39.69
CA THR A 468 -9.81 12.34 40.88
C THR A 468 -9.78 10.81 40.96
N ALA A 469 -9.64 10.12 39.84
CA ALA A 469 -9.49 8.67 39.76
C ALA A 469 -8.56 8.27 38.62
N LEU A 470 -7.71 7.28 38.90
CA LEU A 470 -6.82 6.64 37.91
C LEU A 470 -7.05 5.12 37.92
N ARG A 471 -7.04 4.54 36.74
CA ARG A 471 -7.06 3.09 36.53
C ARG A 471 -5.91 2.69 35.63
N ASP A 472 -5.13 1.71 36.04
CA ASP A 472 -4.17 1.03 35.17
C ASP A 472 -4.94 0.08 34.24
N VAL A 473 -4.85 0.33 32.96
CA VAL A 473 -5.61 -0.39 31.92
C VAL A 473 -5.05 -1.79 31.71
N TRP A 474 -3.71 -1.92 31.68
CA TRP A 474 -3.07 -3.21 31.48
C TRP A 474 -3.26 -4.15 32.67
N GLN A 475 -3.16 -3.63 33.88
CA GLN A 475 -3.35 -4.41 35.11
C GLN A 475 -4.82 -4.55 35.50
N GLY A 476 -5.72 -3.79 34.89
CA GLY A 476 -7.15 -3.84 35.15
C GLY A 476 -7.55 -3.36 36.55
N ARG A 477 -6.70 -2.57 37.25
CA ARG A 477 -6.93 -2.14 38.64
C ARG A 477 -7.02 -0.61 38.77
N THR A 478 -7.86 -0.19 39.72
CA THR A 478 -7.91 1.21 40.16
C THR A 478 -6.69 1.49 41.05
N LEU A 479 -6.05 2.63 40.83
CA LEU A 479 -4.89 3.06 41.61
C LEU A 479 -5.31 3.82 42.86
N ALA A 480 -4.45 3.86 43.88
CA ALA A 480 -4.70 4.62 45.09
C ALA A 480 -4.81 6.13 44.75
N PRO A 481 -5.69 6.86 45.49
CA PRO A 481 -5.77 8.31 45.33
C PRO A 481 -4.41 8.97 45.53
N GLY A 482 -4.09 9.95 44.67
CA GLY A 482 -2.81 10.66 44.72
C GLY A 482 -1.63 9.91 44.05
N THR A 483 -1.87 8.73 43.44
CA THR A 483 -0.81 8.06 42.67
C THR A 483 -0.42 8.91 41.46
N THR A 484 0.86 9.33 41.39
CA THR A 484 1.38 10.18 40.32
C THR A 484 2.65 9.60 39.68
N ASP A 485 3.38 8.72 40.35
CA ASP A 485 4.68 8.24 39.94
C ASP A 485 4.62 6.82 39.39
N PHE A 486 5.21 6.65 38.21
CA PHE A 486 5.20 5.39 37.48
C PHE A 486 6.61 5.00 37.06
N ALA A 487 6.95 3.73 37.21
CA ALA A 487 8.14 3.15 36.59
C ALA A 487 7.72 2.61 35.22
N VAL A 488 8.32 3.17 34.17
CA VAL A 488 8.08 2.78 32.77
C VAL A 488 9.29 2.04 32.25
N PRO A 489 9.19 0.75 31.90
CA PRO A 489 10.32 -0.02 31.35
C PRO A 489 10.92 0.64 30.12
N GLY A 490 12.16 0.29 29.79
CA GLY A 490 12.77 0.68 28.52
C GLY A 490 11.95 0.16 27.35
N HIS A 491 11.71 0.98 26.33
CA HIS A 491 10.81 0.75 25.22
C HIS A 491 9.36 0.38 25.62
N GLY A 492 9.02 0.54 26.91
CA GLY A 492 7.74 0.13 27.50
C GLY A 492 6.71 1.25 27.54
N ALA A 493 5.50 0.89 27.94
CA ALA A 493 4.38 1.80 28.14
C ALA A 493 3.56 1.48 29.39
N VAL A 494 3.07 2.53 30.05
CA VAL A 494 1.97 2.47 31.04
C VAL A 494 0.76 3.12 30.40
N LEU A 495 -0.39 2.43 30.43
CA LEU A 495 -1.66 2.94 29.91
C LEU A 495 -2.67 3.11 31.05
N LEU A 496 -3.18 4.30 31.18
CA LEU A 496 -4.09 4.71 32.23
C LEU A 496 -5.40 5.26 31.65
N THR A 497 -6.49 5.14 32.39
CA THR A 497 -7.65 6.02 32.19
C THR A 497 -7.81 6.91 33.42
N ALA A 498 -8.09 8.20 33.18
CA ALA A 498 -8.26 9.21 34.21
C ALA A 498 -9.65 9.85 34.12
N ARG A 499 -10.22 10.16 35.30
CA ARG A 499 -11.45 10.93 35.44
C ARG A 499 -11.21 12.18 36.24
N GLY A 500 -11.89 13.27 35.86
CA GLY A 500 -11.99 14.51 36.59
C GLY A 500 -13.18 14.48 37.58
N GLY A 501 -13.19 15.38 38.55
CA GLY A 501 -14.33 15.61 39.42
C GLY A 501 -15.40 16.47 38.76
#